data_6bbced0b94a303133bc5523136edefa0
#
_entry.id   6bbced0b94a303133bc5523136edefa0
#
_cell.length_a   1.000
_cell.length_b   1.000
_cell.length_c   1.000
_cell.angle_alpha   90.00
_cell.angle_beta   90.00
_cell.angle_gamma   90.00
#
_symmetry.space_group_name_H-M   'P 1'
#
loop_
_entity.id
_entity.type
_entity.pdbx_description
1 polymer ?
#
loop_
_entity_poly.entity_id
_entity_poly.type
_entity_poly.pdbx_seq_one_letter_code
_entity_poly.pdbx_strand_id
1 'polypeptide(L)'
;LDLVVIDEAGQFALADTIAVSQAAPRLLLLGDPQQLPQVSQARHPAPVQQAALDWLSDGHDTLPPELGYFLDTTYRMRPELAAVSSHLSYDDRLDANPCTAKRTLEGIEPGLHTVLVEHDRNRTTSIEEARTVLRLVVDAVGRSWVTEEGDRPLDPADVLVVAPYNAQVNLI
;
A
#
# COMPACT_ATOMS: atom_id res chain seq x y z
N LEU A 1 -3.12 -14.48 -29.39
CA LEU A 1 -2.55 -13.36 -28.65
C LEU A 1 -1.03 -13.45 -28.70
N ASP A 2 -0.35 -12.29 -28.67
CA ASP A 2 1.12 -12.23 -28.71
C ASP A 2 1.71 -11.98 -27.33
N LEU A 3 0.92 -11.47 -26.40
CA LEU A 3 1.30 -11.11 -25.05
C LEU A 3 0.11 -11.25 -24.11
N VAL A 4 0.33 -11.83 -22.94
CA VAL A 4 -0.55 -11.73 -21.76
C VAL A 4 0.07 -10.73 -20.80
N VAL A 5 -0.73 -9.79 -20.29
CA VAL A 5 -0.34 -8.86 -19.24
C VAL A 5 -1.18 -9.16 -18.00
N ILE A 6 -0.53 -9.34 -16.85
CA ILE A 6 -1.18 -9.52 -15.57
C ILE A 6 -0.81 -8.31 -14.72
N ASP A 7 -1.80 -7.50 -14.40
CA ASP A 7 -1.68 -6.41 -13.45
C ASP A 7 -1.98 -6.92 -12.05
N GLU A 8 -1.43 -6.26 -11.01
CA GLU A 8 -1.48 -6.70 -9.61
C GLU A 8 -0.94 -8.14 -9.41
N ALA A 9 0.12 -8.50 -10.12
CA ALA A 9 0.70 -9.85 -10.10
C ALA A 9 1.28 -10.27 -8.73
N GLY A 10 1.51 -9.32 -7.82
CA GLY A 10 1.78 -9.57 -6.40
C GLY A 10 0.59 -10.17 -5.64
N GLN A 11 -0.63 -10.04 -6.19
CA GLN A 11 -1.86 -10.60 -5.65
C GLN A 11 -2.46 -11.72 -6.52
N PHE A 12 -1.78 -12.15 -7.58
CA PHE A 12 -2.27 -13.15 -8.52
C PHE A 12 -1.55 -14.48 -8.30
N ALA A 13 -2.31 -15.52 -7.96
CA ALA A 13 -1.73 -16.82 -7.60
C ALA A 13 -0.93 -17.44 -8.75
N LEU A 14 0.14 -18.16 -8.43
CA LEU A 14 0.99 -18.83 -9.41
C LEU A 14 0.20 -19.82 -10.28
N ALA A 15 -0.73 -20.57 -9.70
CA ALA A 15 -1.58 -21.50 -10.45
C ALA A 15 -2.44 -20.78 -11.48
N ASP A 16 -3.03 -19.64 -11.14
CA ASP A 16 -3.84 -18.84 -12.03
C ASP A 16 -2.98 -18.20 -13.13
N THR A 17 -1.78 -17.74 -12.76
CA THR A 17 -0.79 -17.24 -13.73
C THR A 17 -0.42 -18.28 -14.76
N ILE A 18 -0.13 -19.53 -14.33
CA ILE A 18 0.17 -20.64 -15.23
C ILE A 18 -1.02 -20.93 -16.15
N ALA A 19 -2.25 -20.91 -15.63
CA ALA A 19 -3.45 -21.16 -16.42
C ALA A 19 -3.62 -20.11 -17.52
N VAL A 20 -3.51 -18.81 -17.19
CA VAL A 20 -3.70 -17.74 -18.20
C VAL A 20 -2.51 -17.56 -19.13
N SER A 21 -1.30 -17.97 -18.73
CA SER A 21 -0.09 -17.89 -19.55
C SER A 21 -0.17 -18.76 -20.81
N GLN A 22 -1.08 -19.76 -20.85
CA GLN A 22 -1.32 -20.58 -22.03
C GLN A 22 -1.91 -19.78 -23.20
N ALA A 23 -2.41 -18.57 -22.97
CA ALA A 23 -3.07 -17.75 -24.00
C ALA A 23 -2.11 -17.05 -24.97
N ALA A 24 -0.80 -16.91 -24.60
CA ALA A 24 0.20 -16.26 -25.44
C ALA A 24 1.63 -16.75 -25.14
N PRO A 25 2.56 -16.63 -26.10
CA PRO A 25 3.96 -17.04 -25.92
C PRO A 25 4.77 -16.11 -25.00
N ARG A 26 4.23 -14.94 -24.65
CA ARG A 26 4.92 -13.96 -23.79
C ARG A 26 4.00 -13.54 -22.65
N LEU A 27 4.61 -13.33 -21.49
CA LEU A 27 3.93 -12.89 -20.26
C LEU A 27 4.63 -11.66 -19.70
N LEU A 28 3.86 -10.64 -19.34
CA LEU A 28 4.31 -9.48 -18.60
C LEU A 28 3.56 -9.43 -17.27
N LEU A 29 4.29 -9.43 -16.17
CA LEU A 29 3.76 -9.29 -14.82
C LEU A 29 4.04 -7.86 -14.35
N LEU A 30 2.98 -7.16 -13.94
CA LEU A 30 3.03 -5.84 -13.32
C LEU A 30 2.49 -5.97 -11.90
N GLY A 31 3.17 -5.38 -10.94
CA GLY A 31 2.73 -5.44 -9.54
C GLY A 31 3.86 -5.22 -8.57
N ASP A 32 3.54 -5.41 -7.31
CA ASP A 32 4.44 -5.18 -6.20
C ASP A 32 4.44 -6.41 -5.27
N PRO A 33 5.56 -7.14 -5.14
CA PRO A 33 5.64 -8.33 -4.30
C PRO A 33 5.61 -8.00 -2.80
N GLN A 34 5.85 -6.74 -2.41
CA GLN A 34 5.83 -6.30 -1.02
C GLN A 34 4.43 -5.91 -0.53
N GLN A 35 3.44 -5.84 -1.43
CA GLN A 35 2.05 -5.63 -1.03
C GLN A 35 1.42 -6.91 -0.46
N LEU A 36 0.30 -6.72 0.26
CA LEU A 36 -0.41 -7.85 0.87
C LEU A 36 -0.79 -8.91 -0.19
N PRO A 37 -0.49 -10.19 0.08
CA PRO A 37 -0.84 -11.27 -0.84
C PRO A 37 -2.35 -11.44 -0.94
N GLN A 38 -2.78 -12.14 -1.99
CA GLN A 38 -4.18 -12.51 -2.18
C GLN A 38 -4.71 -13.30 -0.97
N VAL A 39 -5.88 -12.92 -0.47
CA VAL A 39 -6.56 -13.65 0.59
C VAL A 39 -7.11 -14.96 0.03
N SER A 40 -6.55 -16.09 0.46
CA SER A 40 -7.05 -17.42 0.12
C SER A 40 -8.05 -17.91 1.16
N GLN A 41 -9.19 -18.45 0.72
CA GLN A 41 -10.19 -19.06 1.61
C GLN A 41 -9.85 -20.50 1.99
N ALA A 42 -8.90 -21.14 1.30
CA ALA A 42 -8.45 -22.50 1.54
C ALA A 42 -6.93 -22.55 1.62
N ARG A 43 -6.41 -23.58 2.29
CA ARG A 43 -4.97 -23.86 2.29
C ARG A 43 -4.64 -24.77 1.13
N HIS A 44 -3.74 -24.34 0.27
CA HIS A 44 -3.17 -25.14 -0.81
C HIS A 44 -1.69 -25.44 -0.48
N PRO A 45 -1.14 -26.54 -0.99
CA PRO A 45 0.31 -26.80 -0.87
C PRO A 45 1.08 -25.68 -1.60
N ALA A 46 2.22 -25.29 -1.03
CA ALA A 46 3.14 -24.40 -1.73
C ALA A 46 3.66 -25.09 -3.02
N PRO A 47 3.85 -24.34 -4.13
CA PRO A 47 3.72 -22.89 -4.29
C PRO A 47 2.37 -22.43 -4.91
N VAL A 48 1.35 -23.29 -4.93
CA VAL A 48 0.10 -23.08 -5.70
C VAL A 48 -0.56 -21.73 -5.43
N GLN A 49 -0.62 -21.34 -4.15
CA GLN A 49 -1.25 -20.08 -3.73
C GLN A 49 -0.28 -18.90 -3.59
N GLN A 50 1.03 -19.14 -3.75
CA GLN A 50 2.01 -18.07 -3.73
C GLN A 50 1.77 -17.12 -4.90
N ALA A 51 1.98 -15.82 -4.71
CA ALA A 51 1.86 -14.88 -5.82
C ALA A 51 2.95 -15.14 -6.87
N ALA A 52 2.60 -15.00 -8.14
CA ALA A 52 3.52 -15.27 -9.23
C ALA A 52 4.75 -14.36 -9.20
N LEU A 53 4.55 -13.09 -8.85
CA LEU A 53 5.64 -12.12 -8.76
C LEU A 53 6.55 -12.43 -7.56
N ASP A 54 5.99 -12.81 -6.42
CA ASP A 54 6.74 -13.24 -5.24
C ASP A 54 7.55 -14.52 -5.51
N TRP A 55 6.95 -15.50 -6.22
CA TRP A 55 7.68 -16.68 -6.68
C TRP A 55 8.88 -16.34 -7.57
N LEU A 56 8.73 -15.40 -8.49
CA LEU A 56 9.79 -14.99 -9.41
C LEU A 56 10.84 -14.09 -8.77
N SER A 57 10.47 -13.34 -7.73
CA SER A 57 11.42 -12.49 -6.99
C SER A 57 12.42 -13.29 -6.16
N ASP A 58 12.12 -14.58 -5.89
CA ASP A 58 12.99 -15.53 -5.19
C ASP A 58 13.55 -14.97 -3.86
N GLY A 59 12.70 -14.26 -3.11
CA GLY A 59 13.02 -13.66 -1.82
C GLY A 59 13.80 -12.34 -1.88
N HIS A 60 13.89 -11.73 -3.05
CA HIS A 60 14.41 -10.36 -3.18
C HIS A 60 13.31 -9.34 -2.87
N ASP A 61 13.61 -8.34 -2.04
CA ASP A 61 12.70 -7.24 -1.75
C ASP A 61 12.46 -6.35 -2.98
N THR A 62 13.50 -6.19 -3.80
CA THR A 62 13.41 -5.54 -5.11
C THR A 62 13.91 -6.47 -6.21
N LEU A 63 13.23 -6.45 -7.37
CA LEU A 63 13.63 -7.29 -8.49
C LEU A 63 15.06 -6.96 -8.97
N PRO A 64 15.93 -7.98 -9.11
CA PRO A 64 17.20 -7.81 -9.76
C PRO A 64 17.01 -7.53 -11.27
N PRO A 65 17.95 -6.79 -11.91
CA PRO A 65 17.81 -6.38 -13.31
C PRO A 65 17.62 -7.53 -14.31
N GLU A 66 18.08 -8.73 -13.97
CA GLU A 66 17.98 -9.94 -14.78
C GLU A 66 16.54 -10.48 -14.85
N LEU A 67 15.72 -10.18 -13.83
CA LEU A 67 14.34 -10.65 -13.72
C LEU A 67 13.31 -9.61 -14.16
N GLY A 68 13.67 -8.33 -14.19
CA GLY A 68 12.74 -7.29 -14.60
C GLY A 68 13.20 -5.87 -14.30
N TYR A 69 12.24 -4.97 -14.29
CA TYR A 69 12.44 -3.56 -14.00
C TYR A 69 11.79 -3.20 -12.66
N PHE A 70 12.56 -2.52 -11.83
CA PHE A 70 12.03 -1.87 -10.64
C PHE A 70 11.67 -0.42 -10.98
N LEU A 71 10.42 -0.03 -10.72
CA LEU A 71 9.96 1.36 -10.88
C LEU A 71 10.29 2.13 -9.61
N ASP A 72 11.41 2.83 -9.62
CA ASP A 72 12.04 3.45 -8.46
C ASP A 72 11.45 4.80 -8.04
N THR A 73 10.47 5.33 -8.77
CA THR A 73 9.90 6.65 -8.49
C THR A 73 8.40 6.59 -8.24
N THR A 74 7.97 6.97 -7.03
CA THR A 74 6.56 7.11 -6.70
C THR A 74 6.05 8.54 -6.91
N TYR A 75 4.85 8.64 -7.51
CA TYR A 75 4.09 9.89 -7.67
C TYR A 75 2.96 10.01 -6.63
N ARG A 76 2.82 8.99 -5.79
CA ARG A 76 1.76 8.90 -4.77
C ARG A 76 2.19 9.51 -3.45
N MET A 77 3.36 9.12 -2.96
CA MET A 77 3.83 9.46 -1.62
C MET A 77 4.72 10.71 -1.64
N ARG A 78 4.62 11.47 -0.57
CA ARG A 78 5.60 12.53 -0.26
C ARG A 78 6.96 11.90 0.08
N PRO A 79 8.08 12.69 -0.06
CA PRO A 79 9.42 12.19 0.25
C PRO A 79 9.55 11.56 1.65
N GLU A 80 8.93 12.17 2.67
CA GLU A 80 9.00 11.71 4.06
C GLU A 80 8.33 10.34 4.27
N LEU A 81 7.25 10.06 3.52
CA LEU A 81 6.58 8.75 3.54
C LEU A 81 7.27 7.74 2.64
N ALA A 82 7.72 8.18 1.47
CA ALA A 82 8.45 7.31 0.53
C ALA A 82 9.74 6.78 1.15
N ALA A 83 10.49 7.61 1.89
CA ALA A 83 11.70 7.20 2.57
C ALA A 83 11.45 6.07 3.60
N VAL A 84 10.36 6.14 4.37
CA VAL A 84 10.01 5.09 5.33
C VAL A 84 9.66 3.79 4.60
N SER A 85 8.81 3.86 3.56
CA SER A 85 8.43 2.69 2.76
C SER A 85 9.64 2.09 2.04
N SER A 86 10.52 2.93 1.49
CA SER A 86 11.74 2.55 0.80
C SER A 86 12.67 1.74 1.71
N HIS A 87 12.89 2.27 2.91
CA HIS A 87 13.75 1.60 3.91
C HIS A 87 13.16 0.27 4.40
N LEU A 88 11.85 0.18 4.57
CA LEU A 88 11.20 -1.03 5.11
C LEU A 88 11.00 -2.15 4.09
N SER A 89 10.86 -1.82 2.79
CA SER A 89 10.35 -2.78 1.82
C SER A 89 11.02 -2.73 0.44
N TYR A 90 11.90 -1.76 0.17
CA TYR A 90 12.44 -1.58 -1.19
C TYR A 90 13.95 -1.29 -1.22
N ASP A 91 14.72 -1.79 -0.25
CA ASP A 91 16.21 -1.68 -0.21
C ASP A 91 16.72 -0.24 -0.36
N ASP A 92 15.98 0.75 0.16
CA ASP A 92 16.27 2.18 0.01
C ASP A 92 16.32 2.65 -1.47
N ARG A 93 15.63 1.96 -2.38
CA ARG A 93 15.64 2.23 -3.82
C ARG A 93 14.43 3.00 -4.34
N LEU A 94 13.37 3.16 -3.52
CA LEU A 94 12.16 3.87 -3.91
C LEU A 94 12.28 5.35 -3.53
N ASP A 95 12.23 6.23 -4.53
CA ASP A 95 12.24 7.68 -4.35
C ASP A 95 10.88 8.31 -4.65
N ALA A 96 10.60 9.44 -4.00
CA ALA A 96 9.43 10.24 -4.32
C ALA A 96 9.71 11.22 -5.47
N ASN A 97 8.76 11.35 -6.39
CA ASN A 97 8.85 12.44 -7.36
C ASN A 97 8.79 13.80 -6.64
N PRO A 98 9.68 14.75 -6.94
CA PRO A 98 9.74 16.05 -6.27
C PRO A 98 8.42 16.85 -6.28
N CYS A 99 7.54 16.61 -7.26
CA CYS A 99 6.24 17.28 -7.30
C CYS A 99 5.37 16.98 -6.08
N THR A 100 5.49 15.77 -5.50
CA THR A 100 4.69 15.35 -4.34
C THR A 100 5.06 16.09 -3.04
N ALA A 101 6.25 16.68 -2.97
CA ALA A 101 6.70 17.47 -1.82
C ALA A 101 5.87 18.74 -1.57
N LYS A 102 5.10 19.17 -2.58
CA LYS A 102 4.22 20.34 -2.46
C LYS A 102 2.94 20.07 -1.66
N ARG A 103 2.54 18.82 -1.51
CA ARG A 103 1.32 18.44 -0.77
C ARG A 103 1.50 18.70 0.72
N THR A 104 0.75 19.63 1.29
CA THR A 104 0.84 19.99 2.71
C THR A 104 -0.54 20.19 3.31
N LEU A 105 -0.66 19.89 4.59
CA LEU A 105 -1.84 20.19 5.39
C LEU A 105 -1.47 21.19 6.48
N GLU A 106 -2.22 22.28 6.56
CA GLU A 106 -1.97 23.35 7.51
C GLU A 106 -1.85 22.86 8.95
N GLY A 107 -0.74 23.23 9.61
CA GLY A 107 -0.49 22.91 11.01
C GLY A 107 -0.18 21.42 11.29
N ILE A 108 0.05 20.62 10.24
CA ILE A 108 0.49 19.23 10.39
C ILE A 108 1.79 19.05 9.61
N GLU A 109 2.83 18.65 10.30
CA GLU A 109 4.10 18.29 9.65
C GLU A 109 3.91 17.06 8.79
N PRO A 110 4.43 17.04 7.56
CA PRO A 110 4.36 15.86 6.71
C PRO A 110 5.18 14.69 7.28
N GLY A 111 4.63 13.48 7.18
CA GLY A 111 5.38 12.29 7.60
C GLY A 111 4.52 11.27 8.33
N LEU A 112 5.20 10.29 8.91
CA LEU A 112 4.59 9.26 9.76
C LEU A 112 4.51 9.75 11.20
N HIS A 113 3.29 9.79 11.75
CA HIS A 113 3.05 10.18 13.14
C HIS A 113 2.51 8.99 13.93
N THR A 114 3.15 8.69 15.05
CA THR A 114 2.71 7.62 15.95
C THR A 114 1.96 8.23 17.13
N VAL A 115 0.74 7.73 17.37
CA VAL A 115 -0.07 8.10 18.53
C VAL A 115 -0.30 6.84 19.37
N LEU A 116 0.28 6.83 20.57
CA LEU A 116 0.07 5.72 21.51
C LEU A 116 -1.23 5.94 22.28
N VAL A 117 -2.09 4.94 22.26
CA VAL A 117 -3.37 4.95 22.96
C VAL A 117 -3.36 3.89 24.05
N GLU A 118 -3.51 4.32 25.30
CA GLU A 118 -3.65 3.39 26.41
C GLU A 118 -5.02 2.69 26.36
N HIS A 119 -5.02 1.38 26.47
CA HIS A 119 -6.23 0.56 26.49
C HIS A 119 -6.05 -0.68 27.35
N ASP A 120 -7.14 -1.29 27.83
CA ASP A 120 -7.12 -2.54 28.61
C ASP A 120 -8.06 -3.57 27.99
N ARG A 121 -7.55 -4.81 27.82
CA ARG A 121 -8.27 -6.02 27.40
C ARG A 121 -9.06 -5.93 26.08
N ASN A 122 -8.72 -4.99 25.19
CA ASN A 122 -9.32 -4.91 23.88
C ASN A 122 -8.89 -6.13 23.01
N ARG A 123 -9.75 -6.55 22.07
CA ARG A 123 -9.47 -7.65 21.13
C ARG A 123 -9.62 -7.19 19.69
N THR A 124 -10.86 -7.11 19.20
CA THR A 124 -11.19 -6.75 17.82
C THR A 124 -11.73 -5.32 17.70
N THR A 125 -11.99 -4.67 18.84
CA THR A 125 -12.49 -3.28 18.94
C THR A 125 -11.78 -2.57 20.08
N SER A 126 -11.53 -1.27 19.88
CA SER A 126 -11.02 -0.34 20.88
C SER A 126 -11.76 0.98 20.77
N ILE A 127 -12.54 1.28 21.80
CA ILE A 127 -13.26 2.57 21.91
C ILE A 127 -12.29 3.73 22.07
N GLU A 128 -11.18 3.51 22.77
CA GLU A 128 -10.14 4.50 23.04
C GLU A 128 -9.47 4.93 21.73
N GLU A 129 -9.12 3.96 20.88
CA GLU A 129 -8.57 4.22 19.55
C GLU A 129 -9.60 4.92 18.65
N ALA A 130 -10.85 4.44 18.60
CA ALA A 130 -11.89 5.05 17.80
C ALA A 130 -12.12 6.52 18.16
N ARG A 131 -12.15 6.86 19.46
CA ARG A 131 -12.24 8.26 19.92
C ARG A 131 -11.04 9.09 19.52
N THR A 132 -9.84 8.49 19.57
CA THR A 132 -8.61 9.18 19.16
C THR A 132 -8.61 9.44 17.66
N VAL A 133 -8.98 8.45 16.84
CA VAL A 133 -9.12 8.62 15.38
C VAL A 133 -10.13 9.71 15.06
N LEU A 134 -11.33 9.66 15.65
CA LEU A 134 -12.36 10.67 15.42
C LEU A 134 -11.86 12.08 15.74
N ARG A 135 -11.16 12.25 16.87
CA ARG A 135 -10.58 13.55 17.25
C ARG A 135 -9.56 14.03 16.21
N LEU A 136 -8.65 13.16 15.76
CA LEU A 136 -7.64 13.50 14.76
C LEU A 136 -8.28 13.89 13.42
N VAL A 137 -9.31 13.18 12.99
CA VAL A 137 -10.05 13.50 11.76
C VAL A 137 -10.77 14.85 11.89
N VAL A 138 -11.49 15.08 13.00
CA VAL A 138 -12.21 16.34 13.26
C VAL A 138 -11.24 17.51 13.32
N ASP A 139 -10.08 17.33 13.92
CA ASP A 139 -9.05 18.37 13.99
C ASP A 139 -8.39 18.67 12.63
N ALA A 140 -8.36 17.70 11.72
CA ALA A 140 -7.76 17.86 10.39
C ALA A 140 -8.74 18.43 9.35
N VAL A 141 -10.00 18.02 9.39
CA VAL A 141 -11.04 18.45 8.43
C VAL A 141 -11.23 19.96 8.46
N GLY A 142 -11.31 20.57 7.28
CA GLY A 142 -11.46 22.02 7.09
C GLY A 142 -10.15 22.81 7.08
N ARG A 143 -9.00 22.21 7.45
CA ARG A 143 -7.68 22.86 7.30
C ARG A 143 -7.34 23.02 5.84
N SER A 144 -6.50 24.02 5.52
CA SER A 144 -6.01 24.23 4.16
C SER A 144 -5.14 23.06 3.73
N TRP A 145 -5.54 22.41 2.64
CA TRP A 145 -4.79 21.34 2.00
C TRP A 145 -4.28 21.79 0.63
N VAL A 146 -2.96 21.86 0.51
CA VAL A 146 -2.25 22.20 -0.72
C VAL A 146 -2.02 20.92 -1.53
N THR A 147 -2.43 20.94 -2.78
CA THR A 147 -2.22 19.84 -3.75
C THR A 147 -1.61 20.38 -5.04
N GLU A 148 -1.37 19.53 -6.01
CA GLU A 148 -0.97 19.96 -7.36
C GLU A 148 -2.08 20.71 -8.10
N GLU A 149 -3.33 20.49 -7.70
CA GLU A 149 -4.53 21.13 -8.30
C GLU A 149 -4.86 22.48 -7.65
N GLY A 150 -4.22 22.81 -6.54
CA GLY A 150 -4.42 24.05 -5.78
C GLY A 150 -4.75 23.80 -4.31
N ASP A 151 -5.09 24.89 -3.62
CA ASP A 151 -5.39 24.89 -2.19
C ASP A 151 -6.91 24.80 -1.99
N ARG A 152 -7.33 23.91 -1.12
CA ARG A 152 -8.73 23.78 -0.69
C ARG A 152 -8.82 23.27 0.75
N PRO A 153 -9.97 23.43 1.41
CA PRO A 153 -10.19 22.75 2.69
C PRO A 153 -10.11 21.24 2.54
N LEU A 154 -9.53 20.55 3.54
CA LEU A 154 -9.58 19.09 3.63
C LEU A 154 -11.03 18.64 3.86
N ASP A 155 -11.55 17.80 2.97
CA ASP A 155 -12.87 17.18 3.09
C ASP A 155 -12.76 15.84 3.83
N PRO A 156 -13.78 15.40 4.57
CA PRO A 156 -13.80 14.06 5.15
C PRO A 156 -13.53 12.93 4.15
N ALA A 157 -13.92 13.10 2.89
CA ALA A 157 -13.66 12.14 1.82
C ALA A 157 -12.18 12.02 1.44
N ASP A 158 -11.34 12.98 1.83
CA ASP A 158 -9.89 12.94 1.62
C ASP A 158 -9.15 12.14 2.70
N VAL A 159 -9.84 11.76 3.77
CA VAL A 159 -9.26 11.04 4.90
C VAL A 159 -9.60 9.57 4.81
N LEU A 160 -8.56 8.73 4.74
CA LEU A 160 -8.70 7.28 4.79
C LEU A 160 -8.37 6.75 6.19
N VAL A 161 -9.33 6.04 6.78
CA VAL A 161 -9.12 5.32 8.04
C VAL A 161 -9.10 3.83 7.77
N VAL A 162 -8.03 3.15 8.18
CA VAL A 162 -7.86 1.72 8.00
C VAL A 162 -7.74 1.03 9.36
N ALA A 163 -8.48 -0.05 9.56
CA ALA A 163 -8.39 -0.88 10.76
C ALA A 163 -8.36 -2.37 10.39
N PRO A 164 -7.66 -3.22 11.17
CA PRO A 164 -7.48 -4.63 10.84
C PRO A 164 -8.74 -5.48 10.97
N TYR A 165 -9.75 -4.99 11.69
CA TYR A 165 -10.99 -5.72 11.96
C TYR A 165 -12.22 -4.92 11.53
N ASN A 166 -13.15 -5.57 10.82
CA ASN A 166 -14.43 -4.95 10.45
C ASN A 166 -15.22 -4.42 11.64
N ALA A 167 -15.08 -5.06 12.81
CA ALA A 167 -15.72 -4.59 14.04
C ALA A 167 -15.18 -3.22 14.48
N GLN A 168 -13.89 -2.95 14.27
CA GLN A 168 -13.29 -1.64 14.55
C GLN A 168 -13.68 -0.61 13.49
N VAL A 169 -13.72 -1.00 12.21
CA VAL A 169 -14.20 -0.12 11.13
C VAL A 169 -15.64 0.37 11.39
N ASN A 170 -16.52 -0.53 11.85
CA ASN A 170 -17.90 -0.19 12.17
C ASN A 170 -18.05 0.64 13.46
N LEU A 171 -17.04 0.68 14.30
CA LEU A 171 -17.03 1.46 15.54
C LEU A 171 -16.58 2.91 15.31
N ILE A 172 -15.69 3.14 14.34
CA ILE A 172 -15.17 4.45 13.93
C ILE A 172 -16.18 5.21 13.08
#